data_fce339a602671a50557e819124bd0712
#
_entry.id   fce339a602671a50557e819124bd0712
#
_cell.length_a   1.000
_cell.length_b   1.000
_cell.length_c   1.000
_cell.angle_alpha   90.00
_cell.angle_beta   90.00
_cell.angle_gamma   90.00
#
_symmetry.space_group_name_H-M   'P 1'
#
loop_
_entity.id
_entity.type
_entity.pdbx_description
1 polymer ?
#
loop_
_entity_poly.entity_id
_entity_poly.type
_entity_poly.pdbx_seq_one_letter_code
_entity_poly.pdbx_strand_id
1 'polypeptide(L)'
;MRRYANLAGAALLLAALWCGPAAAGIFGSSDKSADPLLAADQTVDQIQRAIDDQRYLDAGQALDQALAAASGDQRLVLLAGELSLARGHAEEAMTRFKRVDAVPTLRGRALQGEGIALSLLGRSNEAVAMLQAAVAEDPSAWRAWNALGCEFDRHRDWQKAEAAYSHALTDSDNSPMVLNNRGFMRLSQQRLDEAISDFVAALQKKPDMPTARNNLRLAMAMKGEYSRSVSGAASGDRAAALNNAGYAAILRQDYGEAKKLLDQAMKAKGGYYAMAAANLEMAAALETDSSAGAADVSRR
;
A
#
# COMPACT_ATOMS: atom_id res chain seq x y z
N MET A 1 24.07 -15.78 16.34
CA MET A 1 23.45 -15.34 15.06
C MET A 1 21.98 -15.74 14.85
N ARG A 2 21.44 -16.88 15.34
CA ARG A 2 20.03 -17.30 15.09
C ARG A 2 18.93 -16.61 15.95
N ARG A 3 19.26 -15.88 17.01
CA ARG A 3 18.26 -15.28 17.93
C ARG A 3 17.72 -13.91 17.50
N TYR A 4 18.38 -13.21 16.58
CA TYR A 4 17.98 -11.85 16.16
C TYR A 4 17.32 -11.80 14.79
N ALA A 5 17.32 -12.91 14.03
CA ALA A 5 16.69 -12.98 12.70
C ALA A 5 15.15 -12.82 12.75
N ASN A 6 14.51 -13.10 13.89
CA ASN A 6 13.05 -13.00 14.04
C ASN A 6 12.55 -11.60 14.43
N LEU A 7 13.43 -10.68 14.82
CA LEU A 7 13.01 -9.30 15.18
C LEU A 7 12.98 -8.36 13.99
N ALA A 8 13.68 -8.68 12.90
CA ALA A 8 13.64 -7.90 11.66
C ALA A 8 12.29 -7.98 10.94
N GLY A 9 11.52 -9.04 11.17
CA GLY A 9 10.20 -9.23 10.54
C GLY A 9 9.08 -8.36 11.12
N ALA A 10 9.19 -7.92 12.38
CA ALA A 10 8.09 -7.25 13.06
C ALA A 10 8.02 -5.74 12.79
N ALA A 11 9.13 -5.09 12.45
CA ALA A 11 9.16 -3.65 12.22
C ALA A 11 8.82 -3.24 10.76
N LEU A 12 8.94 -4.17 9.81
CA LEU A 12 8.62 -3.95 8.40
C LEU A 12 7.13 -4.15 8.07
N LEU A 13 6.35 -4.78 8.95
CA LEU A 13 4.97 -5.19 8.67
C LEU A 13 3.92 -4.08 8.82
N LEU A 14 4.24 -2.91 9.35
CA LEU A 14 3.25 -1.85 9.59
C LEU A 14 3.13 -0.79 8.48
N ALA A 15 3.97 -0.84 7.44
CA ALA A 15 3.91 0.14 6.34
C ALA A 15 3.22 -0.38 5.05
N ALA A 16 2.86 -1.67 4.97
CA ALA A 16 2.60 -2.32 3.70
C ALA A 16 1.12 -2.61 3.37
N LEU A 17 0.18 -2.38 4.25
CA LEU A 17 -1.19 -2.86 4.06
C LEU A 17 -2.21 -1.75 3.76
N TRP A 18 -1.87 -0.82 2.88
CA TRP A 18 -2.90 0.05 2.34
C TRP A 18 -3.01 -0.11 0.81
N CYS A 19 -3.58 -1.23 0.38
CA CYS A 19 -4.27 -1.34 -0.89
C CYS A 19 -5.61 -0.59 -0.78
N GLY A 20 -5.57 0.72 -0.48
CA GLY A 20 -6.75 1.56 -0.52
C GLY A 20 -7.13 1.88 -1.97
N PRO A 21 -8.42 1.98 -2.29
CA PRO A 21 -8.86 2.31 -3.64
C PRO A 21 -8.40 3.72 -4.02
N ALA A 22 -7.71 3.85 -5.14
CA ALA A 22 -7.42 5.13 -5.76
C ALA A 22 -8.40 5.41 -6.89
N ALA A 23 -8.76 6.67 -7.00
CA ALA A 23 -9.70 7.19 -7.97
C ALA A 23 -9.25 7.06 -9.42
N ALA A 24 -10.15 6.70 -10.28
CA ALA A 24 -10.11 7.09 -11.69
C ALA A 24 -11.49 7.00 -12.30
N GLY A 25 -11.93 8.08 -12.90
CA GLY A 25 -13.07 8.09 -13.77
C GLY A 25 -12.72 7.53 -15.15
N ILE A 26 -13.73 7.19 -15.96
CA ILE A 26 -13.95 7.76 -17.27
C ILE A 26 -14.89 6.93 -18.15
N PHE A 27 -15.77 7.68 -18.73
CA PHE A 27 -16.60 7.70 -19.94
C PHE A 27 -17.90 6.93 -19.95
N GLY A 28 -18.92 7.77 -20.09
CA GLY A 28 -20.25 7.47 -20.47
C GLY A 28 -20.51 7.73 -21.95
N SER A 29 -21.52 7.14 -22.48
CA SER A 29 -22.34 7.66 -23.57
C SER A 29 -23.80 7.47 -23.19
N SER A 30 -24.54 8.56 -23.38
CA SER A 30 -25.96 8.67 -23.08
C SER A 30 -26.79 7.83 -24.01
N ASP A 31 -27.74 7.07 -23.48
CA ASP A 31 -28.97 6.80 -24.19
C ASP A 31 -30.16 6.91 -23.23
N LYS A 32 -31.23 7.57 -23.71
CA LYS A 32 -32.34 8.06 -22.90
C LYS A 32 -33.54 7.14 -23.06
N SER A 33 -33.74 6.29 -22.09
CA SER A 33 -35.07 5.89 -21.64
C SER A 33 -34.97 5.58 -20.16
N ALA A 34 -35.31 6.58 -19.33
CA ALA A 34 -35.21 6.44 -17.89
C ALA A 34 -36.18 5.36 -17.41
N ASP A 35 -35.67 4.19 -17.11
CA ASP A 35 -36.37 3.20 -16.29
C ASP A 35 -36.53 3.86 -14.89
N PRO A 36 -37.75 4.06 -14.39
CA PRO A 36 -38.00 4.68 -13.10
C PRO A 36 -37.42 3.91 -11.92
N LEU A 37 -36.91 2.70 -12.13
CA LEU A 37 -36.21 1.89 -11.12
C LEU A 37 -34.69 2.12 -11.09
N LEU A 38 -34.15 2.87 -12.06
CA LEU A 38 -32.72 3.16 -12.14
C LEU A 38 -32.41 4.57 -11.65
N ALA A 39 -31.32 4.73 -10.93
CA ALA A 39 -30.78 6.02 -10.60
C ALA A 39 -30.26 6.72 -11.87
N ALA A 40 -30.36 8.05 -11.92
CA ALA A 40 -29.75 8.82 -12.99
C ALA A 40 -28.22 8.60 -13.02
N ASP A 41 -27.65 8.48 -14.22
CA ASP A 41 -26.20 8.25 -14.40
C ASP A 41 -25.36 9.31 -13.68
N GLN A 42 -25.81 10.58 -13.70
CA GLN A 42 -25.14 11.66 -12.96
C GLN A 42 -25.06 11.38 -11.45
N THR A 43 -26.08 10.77 -10.85
CA THR A 43 -26.10 10.41 -9.44
C THR A 43 -25.09 9.30 -9.15
N VAL A 44 -25.05 8.27 -9.99
CA VAL A 44 -24.09 7.16 -9.91
C VAL A 44 -22.66 7.70 -10.00
N ASP A 45 -22.40 8.58 -10.98
CA ASP A 45 -21.08 9.21 -11.17
C ASP A 45 -20.68 10.12 -10.00
N GLN A 46 -21.61 10.85 -9.41
CA GLN A 46 -21.35 11.69 -8.24
C GLN A 46 -20.95 10.85 -7.03
N ILE A 47 -21.66 9.74 -6.79
CA ILE A 47 -21.33 8.81 -5.70
C ILE A 47 -19.95 8.20 -5.95
N GLN A 48 -19.68 7.74 -7.17
CA GLN A 48 -18.38 7.18 -7.53
C GLN A 48 -17.25 8.17 -7.26
N ARG A 49 -17.38 9.41 -7.75
CA ARG A 49 -16.38 10.48 -7.51
C ARG A 49 -16.19 10.76 -6.02
N ALA A 50 -17.26 10.77 -5.24
CA ALA A 50 -17.16 10.99 -3.80
C ALA A 50 -16.40 9.85 -3.09
N ILE A 51 -16.57 8.61 -3.53
CA ILE A 51 -15.78 7.45 -3.05
C ILE A 51 -14.31 7.64 -3.44
N ASP A 52 -14.06 7.97 -4.70
CA ASP A 52 -12.73 8.15 -5.27
C ASP A 52 -11.97 9.31 -4.58
N ASP A 53 -12.65 10.41 -4.27
CA ASP A 53 -12.13 11.56 -3.53
C ASP A 53 -12.00 11.33 -2.02
N GLN A 54 -12.32 10.11 -1.54
CA GLN A 54 -12.34 9.74 -0.11
C GLN A 54 -13.33 10.55 0.74
N ARG A 55 -14.34 11.16 0.11
CA ARG A 55 -15.44 11.86 0.78
C ARG A 55 -16.53 10.86 1.18
N TYR A 56 -16.16 9.92 2.05
CA TYR A 56 -16.99 8.76 2.39
C TYR A 56 -18.29 9.09 3.09
N LEU A 57 -18.36 10.23 3.80
CA LEU A 57 -19.61 10.69 4.42
C LEU A 57 -20.59 11.15 3.35
N ASP A 58 -20.12 12.01 2.42
CA ASP A 58 -20.93 12.52 1.31
C ASP A 58 -21.41 11.37 0.41
N ALA A 59 -20.48 10.45 0.08
CA ALA A 59 -20.80 9.25 -0.71
C ALA A 59 -21.90 8.41 -0.04
N GLY A 60 -21.83 8.21 1.28
CA GLY A 60 -22.83 7.47 2.03
C GLY A 60 -24.20 8.14 1.99
N GLN A 61 -24.28 9.43 2.24
CA GLN A 61 -25.54 10.18 2.22
C GLN A 61 -26.18 10.16 0.83
N ALA A 62 -25.38 10.40 -0.22
CA ALA A 62 -25.87 10.36 -1.59
C ALA A 62 -26.35 8.96 -2.00
N LEU A 63 -25.62 7.93 -1.58
CA LEU A 63 -25.96 6.53 -1.83
C LEU A 63 -27.26 6.13 -1.14
N ASP A 64 -27.45 6.50 0.14
CA ASP A 64 -28.67 6.20 0.89
C ASP A 64 -29.90 6.84 0.23
N GLN A 65 -29.78 8.10 -0.22
CA GLN A 65 -30.84 8.81 -0.97
C GLN A 65 -31.14 8.12 -2.31
N ALA A 66 -30.11 7.74 -3.06
CA ALA A 66 -30.26 7.08 -4.34
C ALA A 66 -30.92 5.69 -4.19
N LEU A 67 -30.52 4.90 -3.19
CA LEU A 67 -31.12 3.60 -2.90
C LEU A 67 -32.57 3.70 -2.45
N ALA A 68 -32.94 4.77 -1.74
CA ALA A 68 -34.34 5.02 -1.38
C ALA A 68 -35.21 5.32 -2.62
N ALA A 69 -34.66 5.97 -3.63
CA ALA A 69 -35.34 6.33 -4.85
C ALA A 69 -35.33 5.21 -5.91
N ALA A 70 -34.25 4.43 -5.99
CA ALA A 70 -34.01 3.41 -7.01
C ALA A 70 -33.40 2.14 -6.38
N SER A 71 -34.14 1.47 -5.50
CA SER A 71 -33.66 0.31 -4.73
C SER A 71 -33.30 -0.91 -5.57
N GLY A 72 -33.73 -0.97 -6.82
CA GLY A 72 -33.44 -2.04 -7.78
C GLY A 72 -32.16 -1.84 -8.58
N ASP A 73 -31.55 -0.65 -8.54
CA ASP A 73 -30.36 -0.37 -9.33
C ASP A 73 -29.11 -1.08 -8.79
N GLN A 74 -28.65 -2.09 -9.52
CA GLN A 74 -27.52 -2.92 -9.14
C GLN A 74 -26.19 -2.14 -9.12
N ARG A 75 -26.09 -1.01 -9.84
CA ARG A 75 -24.93 -0.11 -9.80
C ARG A 75 -24.78 0.53 -8.41
N LEU A 76 -25.88 0.88 -7.77
CA LEU A 76 -25.87 1.41 -6.40
C LEU A 76 -25.43 0.35 -5.38
N VAL A 77 -25.83 -0.92 -5.59
CA VAL A 77 -25.38 -2.03 -4.75
C VAL A 77 -23.87 -2.24 -4.90
N LEU A 78 -23.34 -2.14 -6.12
CA LEU A 78 -21.90 -2.19 -6.39
C LEU A 78 -21.17 -1.05 -5.66
N LEU A 79 -21.64 0.20 -5.81
CA LEU A 79 -21.07 1.37 -5.13
C LEU A 79 -21.12 1.25 -3.61
N ALA A 80 -22.19 0.67 -3.07
CA ALA A 80 -22.30 0.36 -1.66
C ALA A 80 -21.23 -0.63 -1.19
N GLY A 81 -20.91 -1.63 -2.02
CA GLY A 81 -19.79 -2.54 -1.79
C GLY A 81 -18.45 -1.82 -1.79
N GLU A 82 -18.20 -0.97 -2.78
CA GLU A 82 -16.97 -0.18 -2.89
C GLU A 82 -16.79 0.79 -1.70
N LEU A 83 -17.88 1.44 -1.28
CA LEU A 83 -17.84 2.32 -0.11
C LEU A 83 -17.57 1.54 1.19
N SER A 84 -18.15 0.35 1.33
CA SER A 84 -17.87 -0.52 2.49
C SER A 84 -16.41 -0.97 2.51
N LEU A 85 -15.84 -1.33 1.35
CA LEU A 85 -14.40 -1.60 1.20
C LEU A 85 -13.54 -0.40 1.61
N ALA A 86 -13.87 0.79 1.11
CA ALA A 86 -13.14 2.02 1.41
C ALA A 86 -13.17 2.39 2.90
N ARG A 87 -14.21 1.98 3.61
CA ARG A 87 -14.36 2.12 5.07
C ARG A 87 -13.73 0.97 5.86
N GLY A 88 -13.18 -0.04 5.20
CA GLY A 88 -12.58 -1.22 5.85
C GLY A 88 -13.56 -2.31 6.27
N HIS A 89 -14.81 -2.23 5.84
CA HIS A 89 -15.86 -3.21 6.16
C HIS A 89 -15.88 -4.34 5.11
N ALA A 90 -14.84 -5.17 5.10
CA ALA A 90 -14.59 -6.14 4.03
C ALA A 90 -15.69 -7.22 3.90
N GLU A 91 -16.23 -7.73 5.02
CA GLU A 91 -17.31 -8.75 5.01
C GLU A 91 -18.60 -8.18 4.44
N GLU A 92 -18.95 -6.96 4.82
CA GLU A 92 -20.10 -6.26 4.30
C GLU A 92 -19.96 -6.00 2.79
N ALA A 93 -18.78 -5.53 2.38
CA ALA A 93 -18.44 -5.32 0.98
C ALA A 93 -18.60 -6.59 0.16
N MET A 94 -18.02 -7.70 0.60
CA MET A 94 -18.13 -9.01 -0.04
C MET A 94 -19.60 -9.44 -0.20
N THR A 95 -20.42 -9.25 0.82
CA THR A 95 -21.86 -9.58 0.76
C THR A 95 -22.57 -8.78 -0.33
N ARG A 96 -22.21 -7.51 -0.54
CA ARG A 96 -22.80 -6.64 -1.55
C ARG A 96 -22.32 -7.00 -2.96
N PHE A 97 -21.03 -7.28 -3.15
CA PHE A 97 -20.49 -7.67 -4.44
C PHE A 97 -21.11 -8.99 -4.95
N LYS A 98 -21.27 -9.99 -4.08
CA LYS A 98 -21.94 -11.26 -4.44
C LYS A 98 -23.39 -11.10 -4.91
N ARG A 99 -24.04 -9.99 -4.59
CA ARG A 99 -25.40 -9.72 -5.09
C ARG A 99 -25.42 -9.24 -6.53
N VAL A 100 -24.29 -8.75 -7.03
CA VAL A 100 -24.17 -8.14 -8.35
C VAL A 100 -23.21 -8.88 -9.30
N ASP A 101 -22.54 -9.94 -8.84
CA ASP A 101 -21.62 -10.75 -9.65
C ASP A 101 -22.28 -11.46 -10.83
N ALA A 102 -23.61 -11.72 -10.73
CA ALA A 102 -24.41 -12.27 -11.80
C ALA A 102 -24.82 -11.24 -12.87
N VAL A 103 -24.57 -9.94 -12.64
CA VAL A 103 -24.88 -8.87 -13.61
C VAL A 103 -23.70 -8.71 -14.57
N PRO A 104 -23.84 -9.07 -15.87
CA PRO A 104 -22.69 -9.16 -16.76
C PRO A 104 -21.87 -7.87 -16.86
N THR A 105 -22.52 -6.71 -16.88
CA THR A 105 -21.87 -5.40 -16.99
C THR A 105 -21.15 -4.94 -15.71
N LEU A 106 -21.45 -5.55 -14.57
CA LEU A 106 -20.88 -5.22 -13.25
C LEU A 106 -19.95 -6.32 -12.73
N ARG A 107 -19.98 -7.49 -13.36
CA ARG A 107 -19.30 -8.69 -12.88
C ARG A 107 -17.81 -8.48 -12.66
N GLY A 108 -17.10 -7.91 -13.62
CA GLY A 108 -15.66 -7.66 -13.49
C GLY A 108 -15.33 -6.80 -12.27
N ARG A 109 -16.09 -5.72 -12.05
CA ARG A 109 -15.93 -4.84 -10.87
C ARG A 109 -16.33 -5.54 -9.57
N ALA A 110 -17.38 -6.36 -9.59
CA ALA A 110 -17.81 -7.13 -8.42
C ALA A 110 -16.73 -8.14 -8.01
N LEU A 111 -16.21 -8.92 -8.96
CA LEU A 111 -15.11 -9.87 -8.73
C LEU A 111 -13.84 -9.19 -8.22
N GLN A 112 -13.50 -8.03 -8.77
CA GLN A 112 -12.39 -7.20 -8.26
C GLN A 112 -12.63 -6.80 -6.80
N GLY A 113 -13.83 -6.31 -6.48
CA GLY A 113 -14.20 -5.93 -5.12
C GLY A 113 -14.18 -7.11 -4.15
N GLU A 114 -14.71 -8.27 -4.55
CA GLU A 114 -14.65 -9.50 -3.75
C GLU A 114 -13.21 -9.93 -3.49
N GLY A 115 -12.37 -9.92 -4.52
CA GLY A 115 -10.96 -10.28 -4.40
C GLY A 115 -10.21 -9.36 -3.44
N ILE A 116 -10.44 -8.05 -3.50
CA ILE A 116 -9.84 -7.08 -2.56
C ILE A 116 -10.38 -7.30 -1.14
N ALA A 117 -11.68 -7.56 -0.98
CA ALA A 117 -12.29 -7.86 0.32
C ALA A 117 -11.66 -9.12 0.95
N LEU A 118 -11.51 -10.19 0.16
CA LEU A 118 -10.86 -11.43 0.59
C LEU A 118 -9.39 -11.21 1.00
N SER A 119 -8.68 -10.36 0.26
CA SER A 119 -7.31 -9.96 0.60
C SER A 119 -7.24 -9.28 1.98
N LEU A 120 -8.15 -8.35 2.26
CA LEU A 120 -8.25 -7.66 3.55
C LEU A 120 -8.62 -8.62 4.70
N LEU A 121 -9.40 -9.65 4.42
CA LEU A 121 -9.76 -10.71 5.37
C LEU A 121 -8.66 -11.77 5.55
N GLY A 122 -7.53 -11.66 4.85
CA GLY A 122 -6.43 -12.62 4.92
C GLY A 122 -6.68 -13.93 4.16
N ARG A 123 -7.75 -14.00 3.36
CA ARG A 123 -8.15 -15.18 2.56
C ARG A 123 -7.44 -15.17 1.20
N SER A 124 -6.12 -15.17 1.23
CA SER A 124 -5.24 -14.87 0.11
C SER A 124 -5.47 -15.75 -1.14
N ASN A 125 -5.61 -17.08 -0.97
CA ASN A 125 -5.82 -17.98 -2.11
C ASN A 125 -7.15 -17.70 -2.83
N GLU A 126 -8.19 -17.38 -2.07
CA GLU A 126 -9.49 -17.04 -2.62
C GLU A 126 -9.46 -15.64 -3.28
N ALA A 127 -8.72 -14.71 -2.68
CA ALA A 127 -8.50 -13.40 -3.26
C ALA A 127 -7.85 -13.51 -4.65
N VAL A 128 -6.77 -14.30 -4.77
CA VAL A 128 -6.10 -14.53 -6.06
C VAL A 128 -7.07 -15.10 -7.09
N ALA A 129 -7.90 -16.08 -6.73
CA ALA A 129 -8.87 -16.66 -7.67
C ALA A 129 -9.88 -15.63 -8.18
N MET A 130 -10.45 -14.82 -7.28
CA MET A 130 -11.42 -13.77 -7.66
C MET A 130 -10.78 -12.68 -8.49
N LEU A 131 -9.57 -12.24 -8.13
CA LEU A 131 -8.83 -11.22 -8.88
C LEU A 131 -8.42 -11.71 -10.28
N GLN A 132 -8.04 -12.98 -10.42
CA GLN A 132 -7.77 -13.59 -11.73
C GLN A 132 -9.03 -13.64 -12.59
N ALA A 133 -10.18 -13.98 -12.00
CA ALA A 133 -11.45 -13.92 -12.71
C ALA A 133 -11.79 -12.47 -13.12
N ALA A 134 -11.54 -11.48 -12.26
CA ALA A 134 -11.77 -10.07 -12.56
C ALA A 134 -10.96 -9.59 -13.77
N VAL A 135 -9.66 -9.91 -13.83
CA VAL A 135 -8.81 -9.53 -14.97
C VAL A 135 -9.07 -10.34 -16.24
N ALA A 136 -9.70 -11.50 -16.13
CA ALA A 136 -10.17 -12.25 -17.27
C ALA A 136 -11.44 -11.62 -17.87
N GLU A 137 -12.33 -11.07 -17.05
CA GLU A 137 -13.52 -10.31 -17.50
C GLU A 137 -13.14 -8.94 -18.07
N ASP A 138 -12.21 -8.24 -17.41
CA ASP A 138 -11.71 -6.94 -17.83
C ASP A 138 -10.17 -6.90 -17.71
N PRO A 139 -9.44 -7.16 -18.80
CA PRO A 139 -7.98 -7.08 -18.79
C PRO A 139 -7.41 -5.70 -18.45
N SER A 140 -8.19 -4.62 -18.58
CA SER A 140 -7.80 -3.26 -18.24
C SER A 140 -8.05 -2.89 -16.77
N ALA A 141 -8.57 -3.81 -15.97
CA ALA A 141 -8.87 -3.62 -14.55
C ALA A 141 -7.58 -3.48 -13.70
N TRP A 142 -6.89 -2.35 -13.87
CA TRP A 142 -5.59 -2.10 -13.22
C TRP A 142 -5.61 -2.26 -11.69
N ARG A 143 -6.76 -2.00 -11.04
CA ARG A 143 -6.88 -2.21 -9.59
C ARG A 143 -6.84 -3.69 -9.23
N ALA A 144 -7.45 -4.56 -10.05
CA ALA A 144 -7.37 -6.00 -9.87
C ALA A 144 -5.95 -6.51 -10.10
N TRP A 145 -5.27 -6.00 -11.14
CA TRP A 145 -3.86 -6.30 -11.38
C TRP A 145 -2.96 -5.84 -10.23
N ASN A 146 -3.18 -4.64 -9.69
CA ASN A 146 -2.44 -4.16 -8.53
C ASN A 146 -2.67 -5.05 -7.30
N ALA A 147 -3.91 -5.46 -7.04
CA ALA A 147 -4.23 -6.35 -5.93
C ALA A 147 -3.59 -7.74 -6.11
N LEU A 148 -3.59 -8.29 -7.35
CA LEU A 148 -2.83 -9.51 -7.68
C LEU A 148 -1.34 -9.35 -7.40
N GLY A 149 -0.77 -8.21 -7.78
CA GLY A 149 0.63 -7.88 -7.47
C GLY A 149 0.92 -7.94 -5.97
N CYS A 150 0.05 -7.35 -5.16
CA CYS A 150 0.17 -7.41 -3.69
C CYS A 150 0.06 -8.84 -3.14
N GLU A 151 -0.87 -9.65 -3.66
CA GLU A 151 -1.02 -11.04 -3.23
C GLU A 151 0.20 -11.89 -3.61
N PHE A 152 0.68 -11.79 -4.84
CA PHE A 152 1.88 -12.50 -5.29
C PHE A 152 3.13 -12.05 -4.52
N ASP A 153 3.28 -10.77 -4.20
CA ASP A 153 4.37 -10.27 -3.35
C ASP A 153 4.29 -10.89 -1.93
N ARG A 154 3.11 -10.96 -1.34
CA ARG A 154 2.88 -11.60 -0.03
C ARG A 154 3.30 -13.06 -0.04
N HIS A 155 3.07 -13.77 -1.15
CA HIS A 155 3.50 -15.15 -1.37
C HIS A 155 4.97 -15.27 -1.81
N ARG A 156 5.68 -14.15 -1.99
CA ARG A 156 7.04 -14.08 -2.54
C ARG A 156 7.17 -14.66 -3.96
N ASP A 157 6.07 -14.71 -4.70
CA ASP A 157 6.07 -15.01 -6.14
C ASP A 157 6.37 -13.71 -6.92
N TRP A 158 7.60 -13.25 -6.75
CA TRP A 158 8.01 -11.93 -7.22
C TRP A 158 7.93 -11.77 -8.74
N GLN A 159 8.08 -12.86 -9.47
CA GLN A 159 7.96 -12.81 -10.93
C GLN A 159 6.52 -12.49 -11.35
N LYS A 160 5.52 -13.16 -10.73
CA LYS A 160 4.11 -12.85 -10.99
C LYS A 160 3.72 -11.49 -10.43
N ALA A 161 4.27 -11.09 -9.29
CA ALA A 161 4.03 -9.77 -8.72
C ALA A 161 4.52 -8.66 -9.66
N GLU A 162 5.76 -8.77 -10.18
CA GLU A 162 6.33 -7.80 -11.14
C GLU A 162 5.47 -7.71 -12.42
N ALA A 163 5.03 -8.85 -12.97
CA ALA A 163 4.16 -8.90 -14.14
C ALA A 163 2.80 -8.22 -13.85
N ALA A 164 2.17 -8.52 -12.72
CA ALA A 164 0.89 -7.95 -12.34
C ALA A 164 0.98 -6.43 -12.13
N TYR A 165 2.01 -5.94 -11.43
CA TYR A 165 2.24 -4.50 -11.31
C TYR A 165 2.52 -3.83 -12.65
N SER A 166 3.21 -4.51 -13.57
CA SER A 166 3.47 -3.97 -14.90
C SER A 166 2.19 -3.78 -15.71
N HIS A 167 1.27 -4.77 -15.69
CA HIS A 167 -0.07 -4.62 -16.25
C HIS A 167 -0.82 -3.45 -15.60
N ALA A 168 -0.86 -3.41 -14.27
CA ALA A 168 -1.52 -2.33 -13.55
C ALA A 168 -0.99 -0.93 -13.93
N LEU A 169 0.31 -0.77 -14.13
CA LEU A 169 0.92 0.51 -14.50
C LEU A 169 0.56 0.94 -15.91
N THR A 170 0.49 -0.01 -16.86
CA THR A 170 0.10 0.29 -18.24
C THR A 170 -1.30 0.89 -18.31
N ASP A 171 -2.25 0.28 -17.60
CA ASP A 171 -3.66 0.63 -17.69
C ASP A 171 -4.07 1.76 -16.72
N SER A 172 -3.20 2.12 -15.76
CA SER A 172 -3.48 3.16 -14.76
C SER A 172 -2.77 4.50 -15.01
N ASP A 173 -2.17 4.70 -16.19
CA ASP A 173 -1.27 5.85 -16.45
C ASP A 173 -0.22 6.02 -15.33
N ASN A 174 0.43 4.93 -14.96
CA ASN A 174 1.45 4.91 -13.91
C ASN A 174 0.92 5.43 -12.56
N SER A 175 -0.18 4.85 -12.08
CA SER A 175 -0.76 5.19 -10.78
C SER A 175 0.31 5.27 -9.68
N PRO A 176 0.37 6.36 -8.90
CA PRO A 176 1.35 6.51 -7.81
C PRO A 176 1.20 5.43 -6.73
N MET A 177 0.02 4.87 -6.57
CA MET A 177 -0.21 3.75 -5.65
C MET A 177 0.47 2.48 -6.15
N VAL A 178 0.32 2.15 -7.43
CA VAL A 178 0.95 0.95 -8.03
C VAL A 178 2.46 1.08 -8.02
N LEU A 179 2.99 2.27 -8.38
CA LEU A 179 4.42 2.57 -8.29
C LEU A 179 4.94 2.37 -6.87
N ASN A 180 4.23 2.88 -5.86
CA ASN A 180 4.63 2.68 -4.46
C ASN A 180 4.63 1.19 -4.05
N ASN A 181 3.63 0.43 -4.46
CA ASN A 181 3.53 -0.99 -4.13
C ASN A 181 4.63 -1.81 -4.80
N ARG A 182 4.91 -1.57 -6.10
CA ARG A 182 6.02 -2.21 -6.81
C ARG A 182 7.37 -1.81 -6.22
N GLY A 183 7.54 -0.53 -5.90
CA GLY A 183 8.73 -0.05 -5.22
C GLY A 183 8.96 -0.72 -3.87
N PHE A 184 7.90 -0.95 -3.10
CA PHE A 184 7.98 -1.67 -1.83
C PHE A 184 8.37 -3.15 -2.01
N MET A 185 7.79 -3.83 -2.98
CA MET A 185 8.20 -5.19 -3.36
C MET A 185 9.69 -5.24 -3.73
N ARG A 186 10.18 -4.28 -4.54
CA ARG A 186 11.59 -4.19 -4.95
C ARG A 186 12.51 -3.89 -3.76
N LEU A 187 12.06 -3.03 -2.84
CA LEU A 187 12.76 -2.75 -1.58
C LEU A 187 12.92 -4.03 -0.75
N SER A 188 11.88 -4.84 -0.62
CA SER A 188 11.93 -6.11 0.11
C SER A 188 12.90 -7.13 -0.51
N GLN A 189 13.14 -7.02 -1.81
CA GLN A 189 14.13 -7.80 -2.55
C GLN A 189 15.54 -7.17 -2.56
N GLN A 190 15.76 -6.07 -1.85
CA GLN A 190 17.01 -5.32 -1.86
C GLN A 190 17.38 -4.70 -3.24
N ARG A 191 16.42 -4.58 -4.15
CA ARG A 191 16.57 -3.90 -5.45
C ARG A 191 16.40 -2.40 -5.24
N LEU A 192 17.35 -1.82 -4.49
CA LEU A 192 17.19 -0.49 -3.89
C LEU A 192 17.08 0.63 -4.93
N ASP A 193 17.86 0.58 -6.01
CA ASP A 193 17.81 1.63 -7.05
C ASP A 193 16.48 1.64 -7.79
N GLU A 194 15.95 0.48 -8.09
CA GLU A 194 14.66 0.33 -8.75
C GLU A 194 13.51 0.75 -7.81
N ALA A 195 13.61 0.42 -6.52
CA ALA A 195 12.65 0.87 -5.52
C ALA A 195 12.65 2.40 -5.38
N ILE A 196 13.81 3.03 -5.31
CA ILE A 196 13.97 4.49 -5.28
C ILE A 196 13.35 5.13 -6.51
N SER A 197 13.60 4.56 -7.70
CA SER A 197 13.01 5.04 -8.95
C SER A 197 11.48 5.04 -8.91
N ASP A 198 10.87 3.94 -8.47
CA ASP A 198 9.42 3.81 -8.36
C ASP A 198 8.83 4.81 -7.33
N PHE A 199 9.45 4.96 -6.16
CA PHE A 199 8.97 5.91 -5.15
C PHE A 199 9.11 7.37 -5.62
N VAL A 200 10.18 7.70 -6.32
CA VAL A 200 10.35 9.03 -6.93
C VAL A 200 9.27 9.28 -7.97
N ALA A 201 9.01 8.33 -8.86
CA ALA A 201 7.96 8.44 -9.86
C ALA A 201 6.56 8.59 -9.21
N ALA A 202 6.28 7.84 -8.13
CA ALA A 202 5.05 7.98 -7.36
C ALA A 202 4.88 9.40 -6.79
N LEU A 203 5.95 9.97 -6.21
CA LEU A 203 5.95 11.32 -5.63
C LEU A 203 5.93 12.42 -6.68
N GLN A 204 6.43 12.20 -7.90
CA GLN A 204 6.27 13.13 -9.01
C GLN A 204 4.80 13.25 -9.43
N LYS A 205 4.05 12.14 -9.44
CA LYS A 205 2.62 12.11 -9.76
C LYS A 205 1.76 12.61 -8.59
N LYS A 206 2.11 12.25 -7.36
CA LYS A 206 1.41 12.63 -6.13
C LYS A 206 2.40 13.08 -5.05
N PRO A 207 2.78 14.37 -5.02
CA PRO A 207 3.76 14.88 -4.04
C PRO A 207 3.33 14.71 -2.58
N ASP A 208 2.01 14.74 -2.33
CA ASP A 208 1.44 14.48 -1.00
C ASP A 208 1.05 13.01 -0.84
N MET A 209 2.07 12.15 -0.77
CA MET A 209 1.93 10.72 -0.49
C MET A 209 2.92 10.32 0.62
N PRO A 210 2.52 10.40 1.89
CA PRO A 210 3.40 10.13 3.03
C PRO A 210 4.03 8.74 2.99
N THR A 211 3.28 7.72 2.53
CA THR A 211 3.77 6.34 2.41
C THR A 211 4.94 6.24 1.44
N ALA A 212 4.80 6.79 0.22
CA ALA A 212 5.87 6.77 -0.78
C ALA A 212 7.10 7.57 -0.30
N ARG A 213 6.89 8.70 0.39
CA ARG A 213 7.97 9.50 0.97
C ARG A 213 8.74 8.73 2.04
N ASN A 214 8.04 8.02 2.92
CA ASN A 214 8.67 7.21 3.95
C ASN A 214 9.40 6.00 3.37
N ASN A 215 8.81 5.33 2.38
CA ASN A 215 9.43 4.22 1.69
C ASN A 215 10.68 4.66 0.91
N LEU A 216 10.64 5.82 0.24
CA LEU A 216 11.81 6.42 -0.42
C LEU A 216 12.95 6.67 0.58
N ARG A 217 12.64 7.27 1.73
CA ARG A 217 13.63 7.50 2.79
C ARG A 217 14.24 6.20 3.29
N LEU A 218 13.41 5.17 3.50
CA LEU A 218 13.88 3.85 3.92
C LEU A 218 14.80 3.23 2.85
N ALA A 219 14.41 3.26 1.58
CA ALA A 219 15.22 2.73 0.48
C ALA A 219 16.59 3.45 0.39
N MET A 220 16.61 4.79 0.51
CA MET A 220 17.85 5.56 0.56
C MET A 220 18.72 5.18 1.76
N ALA A 221 18.13 5.04 2.94
CA ALA A 221 18.84 4.62 4.14
C ALA A 221 19.42 3.20 4.00
N MET A 222 18.64 2.27 3.46
CA MET A 222 19.08 0.91 3.17
C MET A 222 20.22 0.88 2.13
N LYS A 223 20.29 1.86 1.24
CA LYS A 223 21.40 2.04 0.31
C LYS A 223 22.65 2.65 0.97
N GLY A 224 22.52 3.18 2.18
CA GLY A 224 23.60 3.91 2.90
C GLY A 224 23.61 5.41 2.63
N GLU A 225 22.60 5.94 1.95
CA GLU A 225 22.45 7.37 1.67
C GLU A 225 21.75 8.10 2.81
N TYR A 226 22.29 7.96 4.04
CA TYR A 226 21.64 8.40 5.27
C TYR A 226 21.29 9.89 5.28
N SER A 227 22.22 10.74 4.85
CA SER A 227 21.98 12.18 4.79
C SER A 227 20.82 12.55 3.87
N ARG A 228 20.71 11.86 2.71
CA ARG A 228 19.59 12.05 1.77
C ARG A 228 18.26 11.53 2.33
N SER A 229 18.29 10.41 3.04
CA SER A 229 17.08 9.81 3.64
C SER A 229 16.42 10.71 4.68
N VAL A 230 17.20 11.54 5.38
CA VAL A 230 16.73 12.48 6.41
C VAL A 230 16.46 13.88 5.85
N SER A 231 17.04 14.19 4.68
CA SER A 231 16.86 15.47 4.01
C SER A 231 15.39 15.75 3.70
N GLY A 232 14.94 16.99 3.90
CA GLY A 232 13.56 17.40 3.65
C GLY A 232 12.52 16.79 4.60
N ALA A 233 12.93 16.15 5.69
CA ALA A 233 12.00 15.77 6.74
C ALA A 233 11.51 17.04 7.46
N ALA A 234 10.17 17.20 7.56
CA ALA A 234 9.59 18.24 8.39
C ALA A 234 10.07 18.10 9.84
N SER A 235 10.07 19.19 10.59
CA SER A 235 10.58 19.18 11.98
C SER A 235 9.90 18.13 12.85
N GLY A 236 8.58 17.90 12.66
CA GLY A 236 7.81 16.88 13.36
C GLY A 236 8.20 15.44 13.00
N ASP A 237 8.65 15.20 11.77
CA ASP A 237 8.99 13.87 11.23
C ASP A 237 10.48 13.55 11.36
N ARG A 238 11.31 14.57 11.69
CA ARG A 238 12.77 14.44 11.65
C ARG A 238 13.28 13.36 12.60
N ALA A 239 12.72 13.27 13.80
CA ALA A 239 13.11 12.26 14.78
C ALA A 239 12.82 10.83 14.26
N ALA A 240 11.65 10.64 13.63
CA ALA A 240 11.28 9.35 13.03
C ALA A 240 12.18 9.01 11.83
N ALA A 241 12.48 9.97 10.97
CA ALA A 241 13.37 9.77 9.83
C ALA A 241 14.78 9.38 10.26
N LEU A 242 15.33 10.06 11.28
CA LEU A 242 16.63 9.75 11.87
C LEU A 242 16.65 8.36 12.53
N ASN A 243 15.58 7.99 13.27
CA ASN A 243 15.44 6.66 13.84
C ASN A 243 15.43 5.56 12.78
N ASN A 244 14.67 5.76 11.71
CA ASN A 244 14.57 4.80 10.60
C ASN A 244 15.91 4.66 9.86
N ALA A 245 16.61 5.78 9.64
CA ALA A 245 17.95 5.76 9.07
C ALA A 245 18.97 5.05 9.98
N GLY A 246 18.90 5.27 11.28
CA GLY A 246 19.72 4.58 12.27
C GLY A 246 19.46 3.08 12.30
N TYR A 247 18.19 2.66 12.23
CA TYR A 247 17.83 1.24 12.12
C TYR A 247 18.33 0.60 10.81
N ALA A 248 18.21 1.30 9.69
CA ALA A 248 18.76 0.84 8.42
C ALA A 248 20.30 0.68 8.49
N ALA A 249 21.00 1.58 9.19
CA ALA A 249 22.44 1.48 9.43
C ALA A 249 22.80 0.25 10.29
N ILE A 250 21.97 -0.12 11.28
CA ILE A 250 22.13 -1.38 12.03
C ILE A 250 22.04 -2.58 11.10
N LEU A 251 21.02 -2.63 10.22
CA LEU A 251 20.84 -3.73 9.27
C LEU A 251 22.01 -3.87 8.30
N ARG A 252 22.68 -2.76 8.00
CA ARG A 252 23.89 -2.71 7.17
C ARG A 252 25.18 -2.98 7.96
N GLN A 253 25.07 -3.21 9.26
CA GLN A 253 26.20 -3.37 10.18
C GLN A 253 27.10 -2.11 10.30
N ASP A 254 26.56 -0.96 9.95
CA ASP A 254 27.21 0.33 10.10
C ASP A 254 26.88 0.92 11.49
N TYR A 255 27.36 0.22 12.53
CA TYR A 255 26.99 0.51 13.92
C TYR A 255 27.43 1.91 14.38
N GLY A 256 28.57 2.40 13.87
CA GLY A 256 29.05 3.73 14.20
C GLY A 256 28.10 4.84 13.71
N GLU A 257 27.65 4.75 12.48
CA GLU A 257 26.68 5.69 11.92
C GLU A 257 25.29 5.49 12.53
N ALA A 258 24.89 4.24 12.78
CA ALA A 258 23.64 3.93 13.48
C ALA A 258 23.53 4.68 14.81
N LYS A 259 24.58 4.61 15.66
CA LYS A 259 24.59 5.30 16.96
C LYS A 259 24.48 6.81 16.82
N LYS A 260 25.19 7.42 15.84
CA LYS A 260 25.09 8.86 15.58
C LYS A 260 23.67 9.29 15.17
N LEU A 261 23.06 8.54 14.25
CA LEU A 261 21.71 8.84 13.76
C LEU A 261 20.66 8.69 14.86
N LEU A 262 20.77 7.65 15.69
CA LEU A 262 19.85 7.39 16.80
C LEU A 262 19.98 8.44 17.92
N ASP A 263 21.19 8.87 18.23
CA ASP A 263 21.43 9.99 19.16
C ASP A 263 20.83 11.31 18.63
N GLN A 264 20.99 11.58 17.32
CA GLN A 264 20.34 12.71 16.68
C GLN A 264 18.80 12.58 16.71
N ALA A 265 18.25 11.38 16.58
CA ALA A 265 16.81 11.13 16.66
C ALA A 265 16.25 11.50 18.05
N MET A 266 16.96 11.10 19.12
CA MET A 266 16.60 11.45 20.49
C MET A 266 16.66 12.97 20.73
N LYS A 267 17.70 13.64 20.25
CA LYS A 267 17.82 15.10 20.33
C LYS A 267 16.72 15.82 19.56
N ALA A 268 16.39 15.34 18.35
CA ALA A 268 15.33 15.92 17.51
C ALA A 268 13.93 15.77 18.13
N LYS A 269 13.69 14.72 18.93
CA LYS A 269 12.41 14.50 19.63
C LYS A 269 12.21 15.48 20.79
N GLY A 270 13.27 16.03 21.35
CA GLY A 270 13.20 16.95 22.50
C GLY A 270 12.79 16.29 23.82
N GLY A 271 12.87 14.96 23.91
CA GLY A 271 12.52 14.17 25.09
C GLY A 271 12.84 12.69 24.88
N TYR A 272 12.40 11.84 25.83
CA TYR A 272 12.66 10.40 25.71
C TYR A 272 11.97 9.79 24.48
N TYR A 273 12.75 9.11 23.65
CA TYR A 273 12.29 8.45 22.44
C TYR A 273 12.61 6.95 22.54
N ALA A 274 11.67 6.18 23.07
CA ALA A 274 11.85 4.76 23.41
C ALA A 274 12.37 3.91 22.23
N MET A 275 11.87 4.12 21.00
CA MET A 275 12.32 3.36 19.83
C MET A 275 13.78 3.64 19.49
N ALA A 276 14.20 4.91 19.53
CA ALA A 276 15.59 5.26 19.24
C ALA A 276 16.53 4.76 20.34
N ALA A 277 16.11 4.79 21.59
CA ALA A 277 16.88 4.25 22.72
C ALA A 277 17.08 2.73 22.59
N ALA A 278 16.01 1.98 22.31
CA ALA A 278 16.07 0.53 22.11
C ALA A 278 16.96 0.15 20.89
N ASN A 279 16.85 0.91 19.80
CA ASN A 279 17.70 0.69 18.63
C ASN A 279 19.18 1.03 18.94
N LEU A 280 19.44 2.04 19.77
CA LEU A 280 20.80 2.38 20.19
C LEU A 280 21.44 1.28 21.05
N GLU A 281 20.67 0.70 21.97
CA GLU A 281 21.12 -0.46 22.76
C GLU A 281 21.40 -1.66 21.85
N MET A 282 20.54 -1.92 20.87
CA MET A 282 20.73 -2.98 19.87
C MET A 282 22.00 -2.74 19.06
N ALA A 283 22.26 -1.52 18.59
CA ALA A 283 23.47 -1.20 17.82
C ALA A 283 24.74 -1.44 18.64
N ALA A 284 24.74 -1.05 19.92
CA ALA A 284 25.86 -1.24 20.81
C ALA A 284 26.15 -2.72 21.11
N ALA A 285 25.10 -3.52 21.33
CA ALA A 285 25.23 -4.95 21.56
C ALA A 285 25.79 -5.70 20.34
N LEU A 286 25.28 -5.40 19.15
CA LEU A 286 25.71 -6.03 17.91
C LEU A 286 27.14 -5.65 17.51
N GLU A 287 27.57 -4.42 17.77
CA GLU A 287 28.94 -3.99 17.54
C GLU A 287 29.93 -4.75 18.44
N THR A 288 29.58 -4.96 19.72
CA THR A 288 30.39 -5.72 20.67
C THR A 288 30.54 -7.19 20.25
N ASP A 289 29.44 -7.83 19.84
CA ASP A 289 29.46 -9.21 19.36
C ASP A 289 30.29 -9.37 18.07
N SER A 290 30.18 -8.39 17.17
CA SER A 290 30.95 -8.37 15.91
C SER A 290 32.45 -8.22 16.15
N SER A 291 32.84 -7.36 17.09
CA SER A 291 34.27 -7.14 17.44
C SER A 291 34.87 -8.34 18.18
N ALA A 292 34.10 -9.01 19.04
CA ALA A 292 34.53 -10.23 19.73
C ALA A 292 34.74 -11.40 18.75
N GLY A 293 33.83 -11.56 17.78
CA GLY A 293 33.94 -12.59 16.72
C GLY A 293 35.15 -12.35 15.81
N ALA A 294 35.45 -11.11 15.45
CA ALA A 294 36.63 -10.76 14.63
C ALA A 294 37.95 -11.05 15.38
N ALA A 295 38.00 -10.79 16.69
CA ALA A 295 39.16 -11.09 17.51
C ALA A 295 39.46 -12.60 17.69
N ASP A 296 38.42 -13.43 17.70
CA ASP A 296 38.59 -14.89 17.79
C ASP A 296 39.09 -15.50 16.47
N VAL A 297 38.61 -15.01 15.33
CA VAL A 297 39.08 -15.41 13.99
C VAL A 297 40.56 -15.02 13.75
N SER A 298 41.02 -13.90 14.29
CA SER A 298 42.41 -13.46 14.14
C SER A 298 43.41 -14.18 15.02
N ARG A 299 42.93 -14.97 15.97
CA ARG A 299 43.77 -15.80 16.89
C ARG A 299 43.91 -17.25 16.46
N ARG A 300 43.21 -17.64 15.40
CA ARG A 300 43.34 -18.98 14.78
C ARG A 300 44.17 -18.92 13.50
#